data_b19260a2e34acd153883967515ec7b83
#
_entry.id   b19260a2e34acd153883967515ec7b83
#
_cell.length_a   1.000
_cell.length_b   1.000
_cell.length_c   1.000
_cell.angle_alpha   90.00
_cell.angle_beta   90.00
_cell.angle_gamma   90.00
#
_symmetry.space_group_name_H-M   'P 1'
#
loop_
_entity.id
_entity.type
_entity.pdbx_description
1 polymer ?
#
loop_
_entity_poly.entity_id
_entity_poly.type
_entity_poly.pdbx_seq_one_letter_code
_entity_poly.pdbx_strand_id
1 'polypeptide(L)'
;MAVTRSGGFAGLVRRAEVDSADHPAVAGLIHDVSLDELPEPKRQPDRYMYEIKIGDRSAQIGEADLHGPLRDLVDHVMTHGS
;
A
#
# COMPACT_ATOMS: atom_id res chain seq x y z
N MET A 1 3.19 9.76 -0.46
CA MET A 1 2.47 8.49 -0.49
C MET A 1 2.32 7.94 0.93
N ALA A 2 1.16 7.47 1.27
CA ALA A 2 0.90 6.86 2.57
C ALA A 2 0.32 5.46 2.39
N VAL A 3 0.71 4.55 3.26
CA VAL A 3 0.17 3.19 3.31
C VAL A 3 -0.28 2.90 4.72
N THR A 4 -1.50 2.42 4.86
CA THR A 4 -2.04 1.97 6.15
C THR A 4 -2.35 0.49 6.05
N ARG A 5 -1.73 -0.29 6.93
CA ARG A 5 -1.98 -1.72 7.06
C ARG A 5 -2.85 -1.97 8.28
N SER A 6 -3.94 -2.68 8.09
CA SER A 6 -4.86 -3.01 9.19
C SER A 6 -5.33 -4.46 9.08
N GLY A 7 -5.85 -4.99 10.16
CA GLY A 7 -6.39 -6.35 10.20
C GLY A 7 -5.45 -7.35 10.86
N GLY A 8 -5.57 -8.61 10.47
CA GLY A 8 -4.90 -9.71 11.12
C GLY A 8 -5.57 -10.07 12.45
N PHE A 9 -5.09 -11.12 13.10
CA PHE A 9 -5.67 -11.59 14.37
C PHE A 9 -5.55 -10.59 15.52
N ALA A 10 -4.48 -9.79 15.50
CA ALA A 10 -4.23 -8.84 16.57
C ALA A 10 -5.00 -7.52 16.38
N GLY A 11 -5.62 -7.30 15.24
CA GLY A 11 -6.34 -6.06 14.93
C GLY A 11 -5.46 -4.81 14.94
N LEU A 12 -4.15 -4.97 14.74
CA LEU A 12 -3.21 -3.87 14.78
C LEU A 12 -3.27 -3.04 13.51
N VAL A 13 -3.10 -1.73 13.67
CA VAL A 13 -3.02 -0.79 12.55
C VAL A 13 -1.63 -0.18 12.52
N ARG A 14 -1.00 -0.21 11.36
CA ARG A 14 0.28 0.43 11.13
C ARG A 14 0.18 1.34 9.90
N ARG A 15 0.67 2.55 10.06
CA ARG A 15 0.73 3.53 8.98
C ARG A 15 2.18 3.93 8.74
N ALA A 16 2.53 4.07 7.46
CA ALA A 16 3.82 4.61 7.04
C ALA A 16 3.61 5.60 5.91
N GLU A 17 4.45 6.62 5.86
CA GLU A 17 4.35 7.67 4.86
C GLU A 17 5.75 8.05 4.36
N VAL A 18 5.88 8.26 3.05
CA VAL A 18 7.09 8.78 2.43
C VAL A 18 6.72 9.90 1.47
N ASP A 19 7.65 10.85 1.30
CA ASP A 19 7.55 11.86 0.24
C ASP A 19 8.24 11.29 -1.00
N SER A 20 7.53 11.19 -2.12
CA SER A 20 8.07 10.66 -3.36
C SER A 20 9.25 11.49 -3.89
N ALA A 21 9.33 12.76 -3.53
CA ALA A 21 10.46 13.62 -3.91
C ALA A 21 11.78 13.17 -3.25
N ASP A 22 11.70 12.58 -2.06
CA ASP A 22 12.86 12.09 -1.31
C ASP A 22 13.17 10.61 -1.60
N HIS A 23 12.30 9.93 -2.34
CA HIS A 23 12.42 8.49 -2.63
C HIS A 23 12.24 8.23 -4.12
N PRO A 24 13.31 8.35 -4.93
CA PRO A 24 13.22 8.15 -6.39
C PRO A 24 12.65 6.79 -6.80
N ALA A 25 12.93 5.74 -6.02
CA ALA A 25 12.39 4.42 -6.30
C ALA A 25 10.85 4.41 -6.19
N VAL A 26 10.30 5.13 -5.22
CA VAL A 26 8.85 5.28 -5.07
C VAL A 26 8.25 6.00 -6.26
N ALA A 27 8.87 7.09 -6.69
CA ALA A 27 8.41 7.86 -7.84
C ALA A 27 8.36 7.00 -9.11
N GLY A 28 9.38 6.15 -9.33
CA GLY A 28 9.41 5.24 -10.46
C GLY A 28 8.31 4.17 -10.38
N LEU A 29 8.11 3.58 -9.22
CA LEU A 29 7.10 2.54 -9.01
C LEU A 29 5.68 3.09 -9.14
N ILE A 30 5.43 4.33 -8.75
CA ILE A 30 4.11 4.96 -8.89
C ILE A 30 3.66 5.00 -10.34
N HIS A 31 4.58 5.20 -11.29
CA HIS A 31 4.24 5.19 -12.73
C HIS A 31 3.79 3.82 -13.22
N ASP A 32 4.25 2.75 -12.58
CA ASP A 32 3.93 1.37 -12.97
C ASP A 32 2.67 0.83 -12.29
N VAL A 33 2.09 1.60 -11.38
CA VAL A 33 0.92 1.20 -10.59
C VAL A 33 -0.32 1.94 -11.06
N SER A 34 -1.41 1.20 -11.28
CA SER A 34 -2.71 1.79 -11.58
C SER A 34 -3.68 1.48 -10.45
N LEU A 35 -3.96 2.47 -9.62
CA LEU A 35 -4.89 2.30 -8.50
C LEU A 35 -6.33 2.08 -8.96
N ASP A 36 -6.66 2.56 -10.16
CA ASP A 36 -8.01 2.45 -10.71
C ASP A 36 -8.34 1.03 -11.21
N GLU A 37 -7.32 0.20 -11.38
CA GLU A 37 -7.47 -1.16 -11.92
C GLU A 37 -7.36 -2.25 -10.85
N LEU A 38 -7.29 -1.86 -9.59
CA LEU A 38 -7.17 -2.84 -8.51
C LEU A 38 -8.48 -3.60 -8.28
N PRO A 39 -8.40 -4.90 -7.93
CA PRO A 39 -9.59 -5.66 -7.59
C PRO A 39 -10.24 -5.15 -6.31
N GLU A 40 -11.54 -5.40 -6.15
CA GLU A 40 -12.21 -5.06 -4.91
C GLU A 40 -11.64 -5.85 -3.74
N PRO A 41 -11.42 -5.20 -2.59
CA PRO A 41 -10.88 -5.89 -1.42
C PRO A 41 -11.88 -6.90 -0.88
N LYS A 42 -11.36 -8.09 -0.57
CA LYS A 42 -12.13 -9.14 0.08
C LYS A 42 -11.82 -9.14 1.57
N ARG A 43 -12.85 -9.19 2.40
CA ARG A 43 -12.66 -9.30 3.84
C ARG A 43 -12.17 -10.69 4.20
N GLN A 44 -10.94 -10.74 4.73
CA GLN A 44 -10.35 -11.95 5.26
C GLN A 44 -9.82 -11.63 6.65
N PRO A 45 -10.47 -12.11 7.73
CA PRO A 45 -10.14 -11.71 9.09
C PRO A 45 -8.71 -12.05 9.51
N ASP A 46 -8.12 -13.07 8.91
CA ASP A 46 -6.77 -13.55 9.19
C ASP A 46 -5.70 -12.90 8.30
N ARG A 47 -6.08 -11.94 7.47
CA ARG A 47 -5.17 -11.27 6.54
C ARG A 47 -5.21 -9.76 6.72
N TYR A 48 -4.13 -9.12 6.28
CA TYR A 48 -4.03 -7.67 6.31
C TYR A 48 -4.76 -7.04 5.13
N MET A 49 -5.27 -5.84 5.39
CA MET A 49 -5.79 -4.93 4.37
C MET A 49 -4.85 -3.74 4.27
N TYR A 50 -4.58 -3.31 3.07
CA TYR A 50 -3.74 -2.15 2.81
C TYR A 50 -4.59 -1.04 2.19
N GLU A 51 -4.49 0.14 2.77
CA GLU A 51 -5.00 1.37 2.15
C GLU A 51 -3.81 2.14 1.62
N ILE A 52 -3.83 2.44 0.33
CA ILE A 52 -2.75 3.12 -0.37
C ILE A 52 -3.25 4.48 -0.82
N LYS A 53 -2.53 5.53 -0.43
CA LYS A 53 -2.90 6.90 -0.78
C LYS A 53 -1.74 7.56 -1.51
N ILE A 54 -2.02 7.99 -2.75
CA ILE A 54 -1.04 8.66 -3.61
C ILE A 54 -1.68 9.96 -4.11
N GLY A 55 -1.23 11.11 -3.59
CA GLY A 55 -1.81 12.39 -3.94
C GLY A 55 -3.30 12.42 -3.60
N ASP A 56 -4.15 12.69 -4.60
CA ASP A 56 -5.59 12.75 -4.45
C ASP A 56 -6.27 11.39 -4.61
N ARG A 57 -5.51 10.35 -4.90
CA ARG A 57 -6.04 9.02 -5.17
C ARG A 57 -5.82 8.11 -3.98
N SER A 58 -6.79 7.24 -3.74
CA SER A 58 -6.66 6.21 -2.72
C SER A 58 -7.32 4.92 -3.20
N ALA A 59 -6.80 3.80 -2.70
CA ALA A 59 -7.35 2.49 -3.01
C ALA A 59 -7.11 1.55 -1.85
N GLN A 60 -7.92 0.50 -1.76
CA GLN A 60 -7.75 -0.56 -0.79
C GLN A 60 -7.48 -1.87 -1.50
N ILE A 61 -6.58 -2.67 -0.96
CA ILE A 61 -6.23 -3.97 -1.51
C ILE A 61 -5.97 -4.96 -0.39
N GLY A 62 -6.44 -6.20 -0.58
CA GLY A 62 -6.15 -7.28 0.36
C GLY A 62 -4.72 -7.79 0.18
N GLU A 63 -4.14 -8.33 1.25
CA GLU A 63 -2.80 -8.91 1.23
C GLU A 63 -2.62 -9.96 0.13
N ALA A 64 -3.65 -10.78 -0.10
CA ALA A 64 -3.60 -11.85 -1.09
C ALA A 64 -3.50 -11.33 -2.54
N ASP A 65 -3.98 -10.11 -2.80
CA ASP A 65 -3.95 -9.50 -4.12
C ASP A 65 -2.75 -8.57 -4.31
N LEU A 66 -1.94 -8.39 -3.28
CA LEU A 66 -0.80 -7.48 -3.30
C LEU A 66 0.41 -8.18 -3.92
N HIS A 67 0.74 -7.81 -5.15
CA HIS A 67 1.87 -8.38 -5.89
C HIS A 67 2.40 -7.40 -6.93
N GLY A 68 3.56 -7.73 -7.54
CA GLY A 68 4.17 -6.94 -8.60
C GLY A 68 4.68 -5.58 -8.11
N PRO A 69 4.66 -4.55 -8.98
CA PRO A 69 5.17 -3.22 -8.63
C PRO A 69 4.47 -2.61 -7.42
N LEU A 70 3.18 -2.89 -7.24
CA LEU A 70 2.43 -2.38 -6.10
C LEU A 70 2.96 -2.95 -4.79
N ARG A 71 3.30 -4.24 -4.76
CA ARG A 71 3.90 -4.85 -3.58
C ARG A 71 5.26 -4.23 -3.26
N ASP A 72 6.10 -4.04 -4.28
CA ASP A 72 7.40 -3.41 -4.10
C ASP A 72 7.26 -2.00 -3.54
N LEU A 73 6.28 -1.26 -4.02
CA LEU A 73 5.98 0.09 -3.55
C LEU A 73 5.55 0.08 -2.08
N VAL A 74 4.62 -0.80 -1.72
CA VAL A 74 4.13 -0.94 -0.35
C VAL A 74 5.27 -1.36 0.59
N ASP A 75 6.06 -2.34 0.19
CA ASP A 75 7.19 -2.81 1.00
C ASP A 75 8.21 -1.69 1.24
N HIS A 76 8.50 -0.89 0.21
CA HIS A 76 9.41 0.24 0.34
C HIS A 76 8.90 1.27 1.35
N VAL A 77 7.63 1.65 1.24
CA VAL A 77 7.01 2.62 2.14
C VAL A 77 6.99 2.09 3.57
N MET A 78 6.59 0.83 3.75
CA MET A 78 6.52 0.23 5.09
C MET A 78 7.89 0.05 5.74
N THR A 79 8.95 -0.09 4.93
CA THR A 79 10.33 -0.25 5.42
C THR A 79 10.98 1.10 5.72
N HIS A 80 10.77 2.11 4.89
CA HIS A 80 11.47 3.39 4.96
C HIS A 80 10.60 4.55 5.43
N GLY A 81 9.28 4.35 5.49
CA GLY A 81 8.35 5.38 5.90
C GLY A 81 8.34 5.60 7.42
N SER A 82 7.81 6.73 7.78
CA SER A 82 7.69 7.13 9.19
C SER A 82 6.23 7.40 9.57
#